data_78aa0c192639452f4a1668ed1cecee2d
#
_entry.id   78aa0c192639452f4a1668ed1cecee2d
#
_cell.length_a   1.000
_cell.length_b   1.000
_cell.length_c   1.000
_cell.angle_alpha   90.00
_cell.angle_beta   90.00
_cell.angle_gamma   90.00
#
_symmetry.space_group_name_H-M   'P 1'
#
loop_
_entity.id
_entity.type
_entity.pdbx_description
1 polymer ?
#
loop_
_entity_poly.entity_id
_entity_poly.type
_entity_poly.pdbx_seq_one_letter_code
_entity_poly.pdbx_strand_id
1 'polypeptide(L)'
;HKEYRRQRQMCIRDRADVDSGYPVLLSELTIATALRTAATSLMAAQALARPNARKMALIGNGAQSEFQALAFHKHLGIEEIVAYDTDPLATAKLIANLKEYSGLTIRRASSVAEAVKGVDIITTVTADKAYATIITPDMLEPGMHLNAVGGDCPGKTELHADVLRNARVFVEYEPQTRIEGEIQQLPADFPVVDLWRVLRGETEGRQSDSQVTVFDSVGFALEDYTVLRYVLQQAEKRGMGTKIDLV
;
A
#
# COMPACT_ATOMS: atom_id res chain seq x y z
N HIS A 1 9.07 -20.62 19.20
CA HIS A 1 7.90 -20.11 19.95
C HIS A 1 7.74 -18.57 19.96
N LYS A 2 8.81 -17.78 19.76
CA LYS A 2 8.71 -16.30 19.68
C LYS A 2 8.14 -15.79 18.36
N GLU A 3 8.43 -16.48 17.25
CA GLU A 3 7.88 -16.14 15.91
C GLU A 3 6.38 -16.39 15.82
N TYR A 4 5.88 -17.44 16.44
CA TYR A 4 4.44 -17.76 16.48
C TYR A 4 3.62 -16.70 17.23
N ARG A 5 4.21 -16.05 18.25
CA ARG A 5 3.55 -14.95 18.97
C ARG A 5 3.48 -13.66 18.16
N ARG A 6 4.51 -13.35 17.35
CA ARG A 6 4.49 -12.17 16.46
C ARG A 6 3.44 -12.29 15.35
N GLN A 7 3.31 -13.45 14.71
CA GLN A 7 2.27 -13.68 13.70
C GLN A 7 0.84 -13.57 14.29
N ARG A 8 0.62 -14.04 15.50
CA ARG A 8 -0.69 -13.89 16.16
C ARG A 8 -1.02 -12.45 16.54
N GLN A 9 -0.03 -11.64 16.86
CA GLN A 9 -0.23 -10.22 17.18
C GLN A 9 -0.56 -9.38 15.94
N MET A 10 -0.17 -9.80 14.75
CA MET A 10 -0.51 -9.10 13.50
C MET A 10 -1.95 -9.35 13.03
N CYS A 11 -2.60 -10.41 13.47
CA CYS A 11 -3.93 -10.81 13.03
C CYS A 11 -5.06 -10.35 13.96
N ILE A 12 -4.75 -9.82 15.15
CA ILE A 12 -5.71 -9.38 16.16
C ILE A 12 -5.27 -8.03 16.68
N ARG A 13 -6.18 -7.08 16.71
CA ARG A 13 -5.99 -5.75 17.32
C ARG A 13 -7.14 -5.43 18.25
N ASP A 14 -6.81 -4.67 19.26
CA ASP A 14 -7.76 -4.09 20.18
C ASP A 14 -7.83 -2.58 20.02
N ARG A 15 -8.92 -2.03 20.48
CA ARG A 15 -9.10 -0.63 20.73
C ARG A 15 -9.49 -0.46 22.19
N ALA A 16 -8.77 0.35 22.91
CA ALA A 16 -9.07 0.68 24.28
C ALA A 16 -9.53 2.15 24.41
N ASP A 17 -10.32 2.42 25.43
CA ASP A 17 -10.63 3.75 25.87
C ASP A 17 -9.39 4.40 26.49
N VAL A 18 -9.06 5.62 26.10
CA VAL A 18 -7.79 6.26 26.47
C VAL A 18 -7.72 6.66 27.93
N ASP A 19 -8.87 6.97 28.54
CA ASP A 19 -8.93 7.46 29.92
C ASP A 19 -8.94 6.31 30.94
N SER A 20 -9.68 5.25 30.63
CA SER A 20 -9.85 4.10 31.52
C SER A 20 -8.92 2.92 31.19
N GLY A 21 -8.34 2.88 29.97
CA GLY A 21 -7.62 1.73 29.45
C GLY A 21 -8.53 0.52 29.14
N TYR A 22 -9.86 0.66 29.26
CA TYR A 22 -10.80 -0.43 29.08
C TYR A 22 -10.89 -0.84 27.59
N PRO A 23 -10.77 -2.13 27.24
CA PRO A 23 -10.89 -2.58 25.86
C PRO A 23 -12.33 -2.46 25.38
N VAL A 24 -12.53 -1.68 24.31
CA VAL A 24 -13.86 -1.45 23.69
C VAL A 24 -14.08 -2.27 22.44
N LEU A 25 -13.03 -2.81 21.84
CA LEU A 25 -13.09 -3.69 20.67
C LEU A 25 -11.91 -4.65 20.67
N LEU A 26 -12.17 -5.91 20.40
CA LEU A 26 -11.20 -6.89 19.97
C LEU A 26 -11.61 -7.40 18.59
N SER A 27 -10.77 -7.26 17.59
CA SER A 27 -11.10 -7.61 16.21
C SER A 27 -9.97 -8.34 15.50
N GLU A 28 -10.36 -9.17 14.55
CA GLU A 28 -9.47 -9.67 13.52
C GLU A 28 -9.02 -8.48 12.64
N LEU A 29 -7.75 -8.44 12.27
CA LEU A 29 -7.19 -7.31 11.53
C LEU A 29 -6.66 -7.66 10.13
N THR A 30 -6.59 -8.93 9.74
CA THR A 30 -5.99 -9.33 8.45
C THR A 30 -6.70 -8.67 7.26
N ILE A 31 -8.02 -8.80 7.19
CA ILE A 31 -8.82 -8.18 6.13
C ILE A 31 -8.85 -6.66 6.30
N ALA A 32 -8.99 -6.18 7.54
CA ALA A 32 -9.01 -4.76 7.82
C ALA A 32 -7.68 -4.07 7.42
N THR A 33 -6.54 -4.70 7.70
CA THR A 33 -5.22 -4.22 7.23
C THR A 33 -5.16 -4.19 5.71
N ALA A 34 -5.61 -5.23 5.03
CA ALA A 34 -5.60 -5.26 3.57
C ALA A 34 -6.45 -4.12 2.97
N LEU A 35 -7.62 -3.88 3.53
CA LEU A 35 -8.51 -2.80 3.11
C LEU A 35 -7.90 -1.41 3.35
N ARG A 36 -7.35 -1.14 4.59
CA ARG A 36 -6.78 0.17 4.89
C ARG A 36 -5.54 0.44 4.05
N THR A 37 -4.69 -0.56 3.83
CA THR A 37 -3.49 -0.43 3.01
C THR A 37 -3.86 -0.08 1.56
N ALA A 38 -4.82 -0.79 0.97
CA ALA A 38 -5.30 -0.47 -0.38
C ALA A 38 -5.96 0.92 -0.44
N ALA A 39 -6.70 1.32 0.59
CA ALA A 39 -7.31 2.65 0.66
C ALA A 39 -6.26 3.77 0.75
N THR A 40 -5.19 3.58 1.52
CA THR A 40 -4.10 4.56 1.64
C THR A 40 -3.33 4.69 0.32
N SER A 41 -2.97 3.56 -0.32
CA SER A 41 -2.33 3.58 -1.65
C SER A 41 -3.20 4.27 -2.70
N LEU A 42 -4.50 3.99 -2.69
CA LEU A 42 -5.46 4.65 -3.58
C LEU A 42 -5.54 6.16 -3.33
N MET A 43 -5.64 6.58 -2.07
CA MET A 43 -5.71 7.99 -1.67
C MET A 43 -4.44 8.74 -2.11
N ALA A 44 -3.27 8.13 -1.94
CA ALA A 44 -2.02 8.68 -2.44
C ALA A 44 -2.02 8.79 -3.97
N ALA A 45 -2.42 7.75 -4.68
CA ALA A 45 -2.47 7.76 -6.14
C ALA A 45 -3.48 8.80 -6.68
N GLN A 46 -4.63 9.00 -6.02
CA GLN A 46 -5.59 10.06 -6.38
C GLN A 46 -4.99 11.46 -6.28
N ALA A 47 -4.09 11.69 -5.32
CA ALA A 47 -3.43 12.98 -5.11
C ALA A 47 -2.16 13.16 -5.97
N LEU A 48 -1.50 12.08 -6.37
CA LEU A 48 -0.14 12.09 -6.87
C LEU A 48 0.02 11.51 -8.30
N ALA A 49 -0.87 10.63 -8.75
CA ALA A 49 -0.83 10.09 -10.10
C ALA A 49 -1.37 11.09 -11.14
N ARG A 50 -1.14 10.81 -12.42
CA ARG A 50 -1.79 11.58 -13.49
C ARG A 50 -3.31 11.36 -13.48
N PRO A 51 -4.13 12.38 -13.72
CA PRO A 51 -5.60 12.25 -13.63
C PRO A 51 -6.20 11.23 -14.59
N ASN A 52 -5.52 10.95 -15.70
CA ASN A 52 -5.96 10.03 -16.75
C ASN A 52 -5.30 8.65 -16.68
N ALA A 53 -4.75 8.27 -15.53
CA ALA A 53 -4.16 6.95 -15.30
C ALA A 53 -5.20 5.84 -15.58
N ARG A 54 -4.82 4.83 -16.37
CA ARG A 54 -5.66 3.68 -16.75
C ARG A 54 -4.97 2.35 -16.60
N LYS A 55 -3.65 2.36 -16.48
CA LYS A 55 -2.85 1.16 -16.50
C LYS A 55 -1.92 1.09 -15.28
N MET A 56 -1.93 -0.05 -14.60
CA MET A 56 -1.16 -0.27 -13.37
C MET A 56 -0.32 -1.55 -13.47
N ALA A 57 0.93 -1.49 -13.03
CA ALA A 57 1.71 -2.67 -12.69
C ALA A 57 1.47 -3.06 -11.23
N LEU A 58 1.26 -4.34 -10.98
CA LEU A 58 1.13 -4.89 -9.63
C LEU A 58 2.19 -5.96 -9.41
N ILE A 59 3.19 -5.61 -8.60
CA ILE A 59 4.35 -6.45 -8.30
C ILE A 59 4.19 -7.05 -6.90
N GLY A 60 4.13 -8.38 -6.83
CA GLY A 60 3.69 -9.12 -5.65
C GLY A 60 2.18 -9.38 -5.70
N ASN A 61 1.81 -10.65 -5.88
CA ASN A 61 0.40 -11.04 -6.06
C ASN A 61 -0.11 -11.88 -4.89
N GLY A 62 0.41 -11.59 -3.69
CA GLY A 62 -0.01 -12.18 -2.42
C GLY A 62 -1.31 -11.60 -1.85
N ALA A 63 -1.40 -11.59 -0.51
CA ALA A 63 -2.61 -11.23 0.23
C ALA A 63 -3.17 -9.82 -0.03
N GLN A 64 -2.30 -8.85 -0.39
CA GLN A 64 -2.69 -7.46 -0.65
C GLN A 64 -3.23 -7.24 -2.08
N SER A 65 -2.87 -8.09 -3.02
CA SER A 65 -3.00 -7.81 -4.45
C SER A 65 -4.44 -7.61 -4.91
N GLU A 66 -5.38 -8.43 -4.46
CA GLU A 66 -6.79 -8.31 -4.84
C GLU A 66 -7.41 -7.00 -4.32
N PHE A 67 -7.04 -6.58 -3.11
CA PHE A 67 -7.53 -5.33 -2.51
C PHE A 67 -6.97 -4.11 -3.26
N GLN A 68 -5.69 -4.11 -3.59
CA GLN A 68 -5.06 -3.08 -4.41
C GLN A 68 -5.74 -3.00 -5.78
N ALA A 69 -5.84 -4.13 -6.50
CA ALA A 69 -6.46 -4.19 -7.82
C ALA A 69 -7.88 -3.63 -7.82
N LEU A 70 -8.72 -4.05 -6.88
CA LEU A 70 -10.11 -3.62 -6.80
C LEU A 70 -10.26 -2.16 -6.39
N ALA A 71 -9.44 -1.67 -5.45
CA ALA A 71 -9.48 -0.27 -5.04
C ALA A 71 -9.16 0.65 -6.23
N PHE A 72 -8.09 0.36 -6.96
CA PHE A 72 -7.66 1.16 -8.09
C PHE A 72 -8.62 1.07 -9.28
N HIS A 73 -9.13 -0.12 -9.59
CA HIS A 73 -10.14 -0.28 -10.63
C HIS A 73 -11.42 0.52 -10.32
N LYS A 74 -11.98 0.37 -9.13
CA LYS A 74 -13.28 0.96 -8.78
C LYS A 74 -13.25 2.46 -8.51
N HIS A 75 -12.14 2.99 -8.00
CA HIS A 75 -12.09 4.36 -7.50
C HIS A 75 -11.10 5.27 -8.22
N LEU A 76 -10.19 4.71 -9.03
CA LEU A 76 -9.29 5.49 -9.88
C LEU A 76 -9.52 5.25 -11.37
N GLY A 77 -10.30 4.22 -11.74
CA GLY A 77 -10.63 3.91 -13.13
C GLY A 77 -9.51 3.16 -13.85
N ILE A 78 -8.70 2.38 -13.15
CA ILE A 78 -7.72 1.48 -13.78
C ILE A 78 -8.46 0.38 -14.52
N GLU A 79 -8.14 0.22 -15.81
CA GLU A 79 -8.77 -0.73 -16.73
C GLU A 79 -7.86 -1.93 -17.04
N GLU A 80 -6.53 -1.72 -16.98
CA GLU A 80 -5.53 -2.77 -17.21
C GLU A 80 -4.58 -2.88 -16.03
N ILE A 81 -4.39 -4.11 -15.53
CA ILE A 81 -3.36 -4.46 -14.55
C ILE A 81 -2.39 -5.44 -15.18
N VAL A 82 -1.10 -5.11 -15.14
CA VAL A 82 -0.01 -5.99 -15.52
C VAL A 82 0.60 -6.55 -14.24
N ALA A 83 0.33 -7.83 -13.98
CA ALA A 83 0.68 -8.49 -12.74
C ALA A 83 1.95 -9.33 -12.88
N TYR A 84 2.84 -9.23 -11.90
CA TYR A 84 4.03 -10.06 -11.81
C TYR A 84 4.26 -10.53 -10.37
N ASP A 85 4.58 -11.79 -10.23
CA ASP A 85 5.06 -12.41 -8.99
C ASP A 85 6.10 -13.47 -9.33
N THR A 86 7.03 -13.74 -8.42
CA THR A 86 7.96 -14.86 -8.51
C THR A 86 7.26 -16.21 -8.40
N ASP A 87 6.09 -16.26 -7.72
CA ASP A 87 5.18 -17.40 -7.73
C ASP A 87 4.10 -17.23 -8.82
N PRO A 88 4.19 -18.03 -9.91
CA PRO A 88 3.19 -17.99 -10.97
C PRO A 88 1.77 -18.35 -10.52
N LEU A 89 1.62 -19.14 -9.46
CA LEU A 89 0.33 -19.55 -8.94
C LEU A 89 -0.37 -18.39 -8.22
N ALA A 90 0.39 -17.52 -7.57
CA ALA A 90 -0.16 -16.30 -6.96
C ALA A 90 -0.81 -15.39 -8.02
N THR A 91 -0.10 -15.17 -9.15
CA THR A 91 -0.66 -14.40 -10.28
C THR A 91 -1.88 -15.08 -10.90
N ALA A 92 -1.83 -16.39 -11.09
CA ALA A 92 -2.97 -17.13 -11.64
C ALA A 92 -4.21 -17.05 -10.74
N LYS A 93 -4.01 -17.12 -9.41
CA LYS A 93 -5.07 -16.93 -8.41
C LYS A 93 -5.68 -15.54 -8.50
N LEU A 94 -4.86 -14.47 -8.55
CA LEU A 94 -5.33 -13.10 -8.69
C LEU A 94 -6.22 -12.94 -9.93
N ILE A 95 -5.75 -13.44 -11.10
CA ILE A 95 -6.52 -13.39 -12.36
C ILE A 95 -7.84 -14.14 -12.23
N ALA A 96 -7.82 -15.36 -11.65
CA ALA A 96 -9.01 -16.18 -11.50
C ALA A 96 -10.06 -15.53 -10.58
N ASN A 97 -9.63 -14.94 -9.47
CA ASN A 97 -10.52 -14.32 -8.50
C ASN A 97 -11.16 -13.02 -9.02
N LEU A 98 -10.47 -12.30 -9.90
CA LEU A 98 -10.94 -11.02 -10.41
C LEU A 98 -11.51 -11.06 -11.84
N LYS A 99 -11.58 -12.23 -12.47
CA LYS A 99 -12.05 -12.40 -13.86
C LYS A 99 -13.47 -11.89 -14.16
N GLU A 100 -14.33 -11.83 -13.13
CA GLU A 100 -15.73 -11.43 -13.29
C GLU A 100 -15.96 -9.91 -13.13
N TYR A 101 -14.94 -9.15 -12.79
CA TYR A 101 -15.03 -7.70 -12.68
C TYR A 101 -15.00 -7.08 -14.10
N SER A 102 -16.16 -6.64 -14.56
CA SER A 102 -16.29 -6.01 -15.88
C SER A 102 -15.46 -4.71 -15.96
N GLY A 103 -14.79 -4.51 -17.10
CA GLY A 103 -13.95 -3.35 -17.32
C GLY A 103 -12.53 -3.44 -16.71
N LEU A 104 -12.21 -4.57 -16.08
CA LEU A 104 -10.86 -4.84 -15.58
C LEU A 104 -10.20 -5.97 -16.36
N THR A 105 -9.08 -5.71 -16.99
CA THR A 105 -8.23 -6.73 -17.62
C THR A 105 -6.97 -6.93 -16.80
N ILE A 106 -6.66 -8.18 -16.43
CA ILE A 106 -5.42 -8.51 -15.73
C ILE A 106 -4.62 -9.46 -16.61
N ARG A 107 -3.41 -9.07 -16.96
CA ARG A 107 -2.48 -9.93 -17.69
C ARG A 107 -1.22 -10.21 -16.87
N ARG A 108 -0.68 -11.40 -17.04
CA ARG A 108 0.58 -11.79 -16.42
C ARG A 108 1.75 -11.28 -17.27
N ALA A 109 2.76 -10.70 -16.61
CA ALA A 109 4.06 -10.43 -17.19
C ALA A 109 5.05 -11.56 -16.91
N SER A 110 6.09 -11.68 -17.73
CA SER A 110 7.18 -12.63 -17.56
C SER A 110 8.34 -12.09 -16.69
N SER A 111 8.37 -10.78 -16.48
CA SER A 111 9.37 -10.09 -15.66
C SER A 111 8.82 -8.78 -15.09
N VAL A 112 9.52 -8.22 -14.08
CA VAL A 112 9.21 -6.89 -13.54
C VAL A 112 9.32 -5.83 -14.65
N ALA A 113 10.41 -5.84 -15.43
CA ALA A 113 10.63 -4.89 -16.51
C ALA A 113 9.51 -4.90 -17.57
N GLU A 114 8.97 -6.08 -17.88
CA GLU A 114 7.80 -6.19 -18.75
C GLU A 114 6.54 -5.64 -18.06
N ALA A 115 6.38 -5.92 -16.77
CA ALA A 115 5.19 -5.48 -16.04
C ALA A 115 5.06 -3.97 -15.95
N VAL A 116 6.17 -3.26 -15.76
CA VAL A 116 6.17 -1.81 -15.53
C VAL A 116 6.22 -0.98 -16.81
N LYS A 117 6.45 -1.61 -17.97
CA LYS A 117 6.57 -0.89 -19.23
C LYS A 117 5.24 -0.26 -19.67
N GLY A 118 5.24 1.04 -19.89
CA GLY A 118 4.10 1.81 -20.40
C GLY A 118 2.90 1.83 -19.46
N VAL A 119 3.11 1.72 -18.13
CA VAL A 119 2.05 1.86 -17.14
C VAL A 119 2.03 3.27 -16.55
N ASP A 120 0.91 3.67 -15.99
CA ASP A 120 0.77 4.95 -15.29
C ASP A 120 1.16 4.84 -13.82
N ILE A 121 0.88 3.69 -13.22
CA ILE A 121 1.08 3.43 -11.80
C ILE A 121 1.81 2.11 -11.61
N ILE A 122 2.77 2.10 -10.68
CA ILE A 122 3.45 0.88 -10.22
C ILE A 122 3.12 0.72 -8.74
N THR A 123 2.61 -0.46 -8.34
CA THR A 123 2.42 -0.79 -6.93
C THR A 123 3.23 -2.03 -6.59
N THR A 124 4.13 -1.90 -5.63
CA THR A 124 4.93 -3.01 -5.10
C THR A 124 4.39 -3.42 -3.74
N VAL A 125 4.04 -4.70 -3.58
CA VAL A 125 3.45 -5.28 -2.35
C VAL A 125 4.06 -6.66 -2.07
N THR A 126 5.37 -6.80 -2.24
CA THR A 126 6.04 -8.09 -2.06
C THR A 126 6.27 -8.39 -0.58
N ALA A 127 6.34 -9.69 -0.26
CA ALA A 127 6.50 -10.16 1.10
C ALA A 127 7.94 -10.60 1.43
N ASP A 128 8.90 -10.40 0.53
CA ASP A 128 10.31 -10.74 0.78
C ASP A 128 10.86 -9.87 1.91
N LYS A 129 11.68 -10.45 2.79
CA LYS A 129 12.23 -9.78 3.97
C LYS A 129 13.69 -9.35 3.78
N ALA A 130 14.17 -9.29 2.55
CA ALA A 130 15.54 -8.91 2.22
C ALA A 130 15.57 -7.59 1.44
N TYR A 131 16.74 -6.96 1.38
CA TYR A 131 17.01 -5.94 0.37
C TYR A 131 16.91 -6.58 -1.02
N ALA A 132 15.78 -6.45 -1.64
CA ALA A 132 15.57 -6.95 -3.00
C ALA A 132 15.22 -5.76 -3.88
N THR A 133 16.20 -5.20 -4.60
CA THR A 133 15.93 -4.18 -5.60
C THR A 133 15.05 -4.77 -6.71
N ILE A 134 13.80 -4.36 -6.73
CA ILE A 134 12.78 -4.84 -7.68
C ILE A 134 12.61 -3.80 -8.80
N ILE A 135 12.57 -2.52 -8.46
CA ILE A 135 12.43 -1.41 -9.42
C ILE A 135 13.74 -0.64 -9.50
N THR A 136 14.25 -0.48 -10.70
CA THR A 136 15.48 0.27 -11.02
C THR A 136 15.17 1.52 -11.84
N PRO A 137 16.06 2.54 -11.87
CA PRO A 137 15.79 3.80 -12.58
C PRO A 137 15.52 3.66 -14.08
N ASP A 138 16.10 2.66 -14.73
CA ASP A 138 15.92 2.38 -16.16
C ASP A 138 14.53 1.80 -16.50
N MET A 139 13.77 1.38 -15.49
CA MET A 139 12.40 0.93 -15.64
C MET A 139 11.38 2.07 -15.57
N LEU A 140 11.81 3.28 -15.20
CA LEU A 140 10.89 4.38 -15.01
C LEU A 140 10.67 5.18 -16.30
N GLU A 141 9.44 5.52 -16.54
CA GLU A 141 9.03 6.43 -17.60
C GLU A 141 8.50 7.75 -17.01
N PRO A 142 8.63 8.87 -17.73
CA PRO A 142 8.12 10.15 -17.26
C PRO A 142 6.63 10.09 -16.89
N GLY A 143 6.29 10.67 -15.74
CA GLY A 143 4.91 10.76 -15.27
C GLY A 143 4.37 9.56 -14.52
N MET A 144 5.15 8.52 -14.32
CA MET A 144 4.76 7.38 -13.48
C MET A 144 4.53 7.79 -12.03
N HIS A 145 3.63 7.09 -11.37
CA HIS A 145 3.42 7.12 -9.93
C HIS A 145 3.74 5.76 -9.34
N LEU A 146 4.51 5.72 -8.25
CA LEU A 146 4.86 4.49 -7.55
C LEU A 146 4.24 4.48 -6.16
N ASN A 147 3.55 3.39 -5.80
CA ASN A 147 3.21 3.04 -4.43
C ASN A 147 4.18 1.95 -3.97
N ALA A 148 5.13 2.31 -3.12
CA ALA A 148 6.06 1.38 -2.50
C ALA A 148 5.48 0.94 -1.15
N VAL A 149 4.82 -0.21 -1.14
CA VAL A 149 4.04 -0.71 0.01
C VAL A 149 4.69 -1.94 0.64
N GLY A 150 5.66 -2.54 -0.03
CA GLY A 150 6.32 -3.75 0.45
C GLY A 150 7.44 -3.49 1.45
N GLY A 151 8.05 -2.31 1.48
CA GLY A 151 9.02 -1.89 2.48
C GLY A 151 8.31 -1.54 3.80
N ASP A 152 8.35 -2.43 4.79
CA ASP A 152 7.60 -2.31 6.04
C ASP A 152 8.41 -2.66 7.29
N CYS A 153 9.73 -2.73 7.18
CA CYS A 153 10.62 -2.99 8.31
C CYS A 153 12.06 -2.56 8.01
N PRO A 154 12.88 -2.34 9.04
CA PRO A 154 14.30 -2.04 8.86
C PRO A 154 15.00 -3.13 8.03
N GLY A 155 15.78 -2.71 7.04
CA GLY A 155 16.53 -3.59 6.16
C GLY A 155 15.73 -4.16 4.99
N LYS A 156 14.49 -3.75 4.77
CA LYS A 156 13.68 -4.17 3.63
C LYS A 156 13.40 -2.98 2.71
N THR A 157 13.83 -3.07 1.46
CA THR A 157 13.53 -2.09 0.41
C THR A 157 13.28 -2.81 -0.91
N GLU A 158 12.41 -2.25 -1.74
CA GLU A 158 12.03 -2.77 -3.05
C GLU A 158 12.53 -1.88 -4.19
N LEU A 159 12.80 -0.61 -3.91
CA LEU A 159 13.24 0.37 -4.89
C LEU A 159 14.77 0.60 -4.81
N HIS A 160 15.41 0.76 -5.97
CA HIS A 160 16.77 1.29 -6.00
C HIS A 160 16.80 2.73 -5.47
N ALA A 161 17.84 3.11 -4.72
CA ALA A 161 17.95 4.44 -4.13
C ALA A 161 17.83 5.59 -5.16
N ASP A 162 18.30 5.39 -6.39
CA ASP A 162 18.21 6.39 -7.45
C ASP A 162 16.79 6.56 -8.01
N VAL A 163 15.87 5.61 -7.80
CA VAL A 163 14.44 5.81 -8.07
C VAL A 163 13.92 6.95 -7.20
N LEU A 164 14.25 6.92 -5.92
CA LEU A 164 13.85 7.96 -4.97
C LEU A 164 14.51 9.31 -5.25
N ARG A 165 15.81 9.31 -5.59
CA ARG A 165 16.55 10.55 -5.92
C ARG A 165 16.03 11.26 -7.16
N ASN A 166 15.46 10.50 -8.11
CA ASN A 166 14.91 11.01 -9.37
C ASN A 166 13.39 11.26 -9.32
N ALA A 167 12.78 11.11 -8.15
CA ALA A 167 11.34 11.27 -7.94
C ALA A 167 11.03 12.30 -6.87
N ARG A 168 9.79 12.78 -6.84
CA ARG A 168 9.26 13.47 -5.68
C ARG A 168 8.66 12.46 -4.72
N VAL A 169 9.22 12.39 -3.50
CA VAL A 169 8.87 11.35 -2.53
C VAL A 169 7.89 11.89 -1.49
N PHE A 170 6.83 11.13 -1.26
CA PHE A 170 5.78 11.38 -0.28
C PHE A 170 5.75 10.25 0.73
N VAL A 171 5.44 10.57 1.97
CA VAL A 171 5.42 9.62 3.10
C VAL A 171 4.15 9.79 3.92
N GLU A 172 3.77 8.77 4.66
CA GLU A 172 2.65 8.83 5.61
C GLU A 172 3.04 9.55 6.89
N TYR A 173 4.15 9.11 7.48
CA TYR A 173 4.69 9.62 8.73
C TYR A 173 6.23 9.53 8.68
N GLU A 174 6.87 10.64 8.38
CA GLU A 174 8.31 10.70 8.11
C GLU A 174 9.19 10.01 9.16
N PRO A 175 9.01 10.20 10.49
CA PRO A 175 9.88 9.58 11.49
C PRO A 175 9.90 8.05 11.41
N GLN A 176 8.78 7.39 11.11
CA GLN A 176 8.71 5.95 10.95
C GLN A 176 9.23 5.50 9.58
N THR A 177 8.85 6.21 8.53
CA THR A 177 9.28 5.86 7.16
C THR A 177 10.80 5.92 7.01
N ARG A 178 11.48 6.81 7.73
CA ARG A 178 12.96 6.87 7.73
C ARG A 178 13.62 5.63 8.33
N ILE A 179 12.89 4.86 9.13
CA ILE A 179 13.41 3.64 9.79
C ILE A 179 13.02 2.39 9.00
N GLU A 180 11.81 2.36 8.44
CA GLU A 180 11.18 1.16 7.92
C GLU A 180 10.86 1.21 6.43
N GLY A 181 10.76 2.42 5.83
CA GLY A 181 10.40 2.62 4.44
C GLY A 181 11.57 2.60 3.46
N GLU A 182 11.27 2.90 2.21
CA GLU A 182 12.27 2.97 1.13
C GLU A 182 13.34 4.04 1.39
N ILE A 183 12.98 5.16 2.03
CA ILE A 183 13.90 6.27 2.33
C ILE A 183 14.92 5.94 3.41
N GLN A 184 14.83 4.79 4.11
CA GLN A 184 15.85 4.33 5.05
C GLN A 184 17.25 4.19 4.43
N GLN A 185 17.32 4.00 3.10
CA GLN A 185 18.56 3.87 2.33
C GLN A 185 19.18 5.21 1.90
N LEU A 186 18.56 6.34 2.27
CA LEU A 186 18.98 7.69 1.89
C LEU A 186 19.46 8.48 3.12
N PRO A 187 20.21 9.59 2.90
CA PRO A 187 20.60 10.48 4.00
C PRO A 187 19.39 10.99 4.79
N ALA A 188 19.60 11.25 6.09
CA ALA A 188 18.54 11.67 7.00
C ALA A 188 17.88 13.02 6.61
N ASP A 189 18.58 13.85 5.86
CA ASP A 189 18.13 15.14 5.36
C ASP A 189 17.54 15.08 3.94
N PHE A 190 17.40 13.87 3.35
CA PHE A 190 16.77 13.72 2.04
C PHE A 190 15.33 14.28 2.09
N PRO A 191 14.96 15.18 1.15
CA PRO A 191 13.68 15.87 1.20
C PRO A 191 12.51 14.92 0.89
N VAL A 192 11.50 14.93 1.76
CA VAL A 192 10.24 14.22 1.58
C VAL A 192 9.07 15.14 1.89
N VAL A 193 7.88 14.77 1.46
CA VAL A 193 6.64 15.50 1.70
C VAL A 193 5.66 14.61 2.43
N ASP A 194 5.11 15.06 3.55
CA ASP A 194 4.01 14.36 4.19
C ASP A 194 2.76 14.37 3.31
N LEU A 195 2.18 13.23 3.02
CA LEU A 195 0.99 13.10 2.18
C LEU A 195 -0.20 13.92 2.73
N TRP A 196 -0.36 13.97 4.04
CA TRP A 196 -1.45 14.70 4.67
C TRP A 196 -1.43 16.22 4.35
N ARG A 197 -0.24 16.81 4.10
CA ARG A 197 -0.13 18.23 3.68
C ARG A 197 -0.70 18.44 2.29
N VAL A 198 -0.48 17.47 1.39
CA VAL A 198 -1.07 17.50 0.03
C VAL A 198 -2.59 17.39 0.13
N LEU A 199 -3.09 16.45 0.92
CA LEU A 199 -4.53 16.23 1.11
C LEU A 199 -5.25 17.43 1.73
N ARG A 200 -4.55 18.22 2.54
CA ARG A 200 -5.06 19.48 3.11
C ARG A 200 -4.88 20.70 2.21
N GLY A 201 -4.22 20.55 1.06
CA GLY A 201 -3.90 21.66 0.16
C GLY A 201 -2.82 22.61 0.68
N GLU A 202 -2.02 22.18 1.67
CA GLU A 202 -0.91 22.97 2.23
C GLU A 202 0.34 22.93 1.34
N THR A 203 0.43 21.93 0.49
CA THR A 203 1.49 21.80 -0.52
C THR A 203 0.97 21.09 -1.76
N GLU A 204 1.64 21.31 -2.89
CA GLU A 204 1.31 20.63 -4.12
C GLU A 204 1.75 19.16 -4.08
N GLY A 205 0.95 18.27 -4.67
CA GLY A 205 1.31 16.90 -4.94
C GLY A 205 2.23 16.81 -6.17
N ARG A 206 1.72 16.30 -7.28
CA ARG A 206 2.41 16.29 -8.59
C ARG A 206 2.51 17.71 -9.14
N GLN A 207 3.69 18.08 -9.64
CA GLN A 207 3.96 19.42 -10.15
C GLN A 207 4.01 19.49 -11.69
N SER A 208 4.17 18.35 -12.36
CA SER A 208 4.12 18.27 -13.83
C SER A 208 3.73 16.87 -14.30
N ASP A 209 3.26 16.77 -15.55
CA ASP A 209 2.87 15.49 -16.16
C ASP A 209 4.06 14.52 -16.34
N SER A 210 5.27 15.05 -16.47
CA SER A 210 6.48 14.24 -16.61
C SER A 210 7.13 13.87 -15.29
N GLN A 211 6.72 14.47 -14.17
CA GLN A 211 7.31 14.19 -12.86
C GLN A 211 6.99 12.76 -12.42
N VAL A 212 8.02 12.03 -11.97
CA VAL A 212 7.83 10.77 -11.26
C VAL A 212 7.52 11.08 -9.80
N THR A 213 6.51 10.42 -9.25
CA THR A 213 6.13 10.54 -7.84
C THR A 213 6.21 9.19 -7.17
N VAL A 214 6.72 9.14 -5.94
CA VAL A 214 6.78 7.93 -5.11
C VAL A 214 6.02 8.20 -3.82
N PHE A 215 5.14 7.30 -3.45
CA PHE A 215 4.55 7.20 -2.13
C PHE A 215 5.19 6.02 -1.40
N ASP A 216 6.00 6.34 -0.40
CA ASP A 216 6.70 5.38 0.45
C ASP A 216 5.84 5.07 1.67
N SER A 217 5.15 3.92 1.62
CA SER A 217 4.09 3.54 2.54
C SER A 217 4.55 2.39 3.44
N VAL A 218 4.68 2.67 4.72
CA VAL A 218 5.01 1.67 5.76
C VAL A 218 3.79 1.29 6.60
N GLY A 219 2.73 2.09 6.52
CA GLY A 219 1.57 2.02 7.40
C GLY A 219 1.89 2.49 8.82
N PHE A 220 0.93 3.04 9.53
CA PHE A 220 1.12 3.49 10.91
C PHE A 220 -0.15 3.36 11.75
N ALA A 221 0.02 3.47 13.07
CA ALA A 221 -1.04 3.15 14.05
C ALA A 221 -2.35 3.92 13.84
N LEU A 222 -2.33 5.13 13.26
CA LEU A 222 -3.54 5.92 13.00
C LEU A 222 -4.43 5.28 11.93
N GLU A 223 -3.86 4.58 10.97
CA GLU A 223 -4.63 3.85 9.94
C GLU A 223 -5.34 2.66 10.55
N ASP A 224 -4.64 1.87 11.39
CA ASP A 224 -5.25 0.76 12.12
C ASP A 224 -6.35 1.27 13.05
N TYR A 225 -6.11 2.36 13.77
CA TYR A 225 -7.14 3.00 14.61
C TYR A 225 -8.38 3.42 13.78
N THR A 226 -8.16 3.99 12.61
CA THR A 226 -9.24 4.48 11.75
C THR A 226 -10.09 3.32 11.23
N VAL A 227 -9.46 2.23 10.76
CA VAL A 227 -10.21 1.07 10.29
C VAL A 227 -10.93 0.35 11.43
N LEU A 228 -10.35 0.27 12.63
CA LEU A 228 -11.02 -0.31 13.80
C LEU A 228 -12.22 0.52 14.25
N ARG A 229 -12.15 1.85 14.18
CA ARG A 229 -13.32 2.72 14.37
C ARG A 229 -14.45 2.37 13.41
N TYR A 230 -14.10 2.25 12.14
CA TYR A 230 -15.08 1.90 11.11
C TYR A 230 -15.69 0.51 11.36
N VAL A 231 -14.86 -0.50 11.69
CA VAL A 231 -15.32 -1.85 12.03
C VAL A 231 -16.29 -1.83 13.19
N LEU A 232 -15.97 -1.13 14.28
CA LEU A 232 -16.85 -1.01 15.45
C LEU A 232 -18.20 -0.38 15.06
N GLN A 233 -18.19 0.75 14.36
CA GLN A 233 -19.41 1.42 13.89
C GLN A 233 -20.27 0.52 13.00
N GLN A 234 -19.66 -0.26 12.10
CA GLN A 234 -20.40 -1.19 11.25
C GLN A 234 -20.95 -2.38 12.03
N ALA A 235 -20.21 -2.89 13.00
CA ALA A 235 -20.66 -3.97 13.87
C ALA A 235 -21.88 -3.54 14.70
N GLU A 236 -21.82 -2.39 15.34
CA GLU A 236 -22.94 -1.81 16.10
C GLU A 236 -24.16 -1.59 15.21
N LYS A 237 -24.00 -0.94 14.05
CA LYS A 237 -25.09 -0.66 13.11
C LYS A 237 -25.79 -1.91 12.60
N ARG A 238 -25.05 -3.01 12.45
CA ARG A 238 -25.55 -4.28 11.90
C ARG A 238 -25.91 -5.31 12.97
N GLY A 239 -25.72 -5.01 14.25
CA GLY A 239 -25.92 -5.95 15.35
C GLY A 239 -24.97 -7.16 15.28
N MET A 240 -23.74 -6.96 14.79
CA MET A 240 -22.74 -8.01 14.63
C MET A 240 -21.73 -7.99 15.79
N GLY A 241 -21.14 -9.15 16.07
CA GLY A 241 -20.16 -9.30 17.14
C GLY A 241 -20.78 -9.87 18.42
N THR A 242 -19.91 -10.15 19.38
CA THR A 242 -20.32 -10.66 20.71
C THR A 242 -19.92 -9.64 21.76
N LYS A 243 -20.88 -9.20 22.57
CA LYS A 243 -20.57 -8.35 23.72
C LYS A 243 -20.03 -9.23 24.85
N ILE A 244 -18.89 -8.86 25.39
CA ILE A 244 -18.23 -9.54 26.50
C ILE A 244 -18.16 -8.58 27.68
N ASP A 245 -18.72 -8.97 28.82
CA ASP A 245 -18.56 -8.24 30.06
C ASP A 245 -17.26 -8.69 30.73
N LEU A 246 -16.30 -7.80 30.78
CA LEU A 246 -15.01 -8.02 31.45
C LEU A 246 -15.18 -7.56 32.91
N VAL A 247 -15.57 -8.48 33.78
CA VAL A 247 -15.72 -8.21 35.22
C VAL A 247 -14.43 -8.57 35.94
#